data_37a8ce3b25c9411867fc693d57f5b0dd
#
_entry.id   37a8ce3b25c9411867fc693d57f5b0dd
#
_cell.length_a   1.000
_cell.length_b   1.000
_cell.length_c   1.000
_cell.angle_alpha   90.00
_cell.angle_beta   90.00
_cell.angle_gamma   90.00
#
_symmetry.space_group_name_H-M   'P 1'
#
loop_
_entity.id
_entity.type
_entity.pdbx_description
1 polymer ?
#
loop_
_entity_poly.entity_id
_entity_poly.type
_entity_poly.pdbx_seq_one_letter_code
_entity_poly.pdbx_strand_id
1 'polypeptide(L)'
;YKRQVYDGDLGIALSDTYTSAIFLSNLSRKQAKLFDGVRCDSGDEFRFIDQLTARYKELGIDPTTKTIVFSNALDFGKALDIQKYCRGKIRCSFGIGTNLTNDTGFKPSNIVMKLSQCKMNMNQEWRECVKLSDDIGKHIGSPEEVRACLYDLRLE
;
A
#
# COMPACT_ATOMS: atom_id res chain seq x y z
N TYR A 1 -15.39 2.80 7.65
CA TYR A 1 -16.18 4.00 7.28
C TYR A 1 -16.39 4.10 5.76
N LYS A 2 -15.34 4.14 4.91
CA LYS A 2 -15.53 4.26 3.44
C LYS A 2 -16.43 3.16 2.87
N ARG A 3 -16.27 1.93 3.35
CA ARG A 3 -17.06 0.81 2.87
C ARG A 3 -18.53 0.83 3.30
N GLN A 4 -18.83 1.43 4.45
CA GLN A 4 -20.20 1.62 4.94
C GLN A 4 -20.92 2.75 4.20
N VAL A 5 -20.18 3.81 3.81
CA VAL A 5 -20.74 4.96 3.08
C VAL A 5 -21.01 4.64 1.61
N TYR A 6 -20.22 3.74 1.00
CA TYR A 6 -20.30 3.42 -0.42
C TYR A 6 -20.73 1.96 -0.69
N ASP A 7 -21.45 1.34 0.24
CA ASP A 7 -22.00 -0.02 0.13
C ASP A 7 -21.02 -1.09 -0.33
N GLY A 8 -19.76 -0.91 0.01
CA GLY A 8 -18.67 -1.81 -0.38
C GLY A 8 -17.86 -1.39 -1.59
N ASP A 9 -18.31 -0.40 -2.36
CA ASP A 9 -17.51 0.19 -3.42
C ASP A 9 -16.25 0.86 -2.87
N LEU A 10 -15.23 1.09 -3.72
CA LEU A 10 -13.93 1.65 -3.36
C LEU A 10 -13.14 0.80 -2.34
N GLY A 11 -13.31 -0.49 -2.38
CA GLY A 11 -12.65 -1.45 -1.48
C GLY A 11 -11.20 -1.78 -1.85
N ILE A 12 -10.30 -0.77 -1.95
CA ILE A 12 -8.87 -0.98 -2.17
C ILE A 12 -8.11 -0.81 -0.84
N ALA A 13 -7.42 -1.87 -0.40
CA ALA A 13 -6.61 -1.86 0.81
C ALA A 13 -5.20 -1.36 0.53
N LEU A 14 -4.65 -0.47 1.36
CA LEU A 14 -3.23 -0.09 1.32
C LEU A 14 -2.39 -1.17 1.99
N SER A 15 -1.33 -1.64 1.32
CA SER A 15 -0.53 -2.78 1.80
C SER A 15 0.67 -2.41 2.67
N ASP A 16 1.19 -1.20 2.55
CA ASP A 16 2.51 -0.84 3.10
C ASP A 16 2.48 0.02 4.36
N THR A 17 1.36 0.06 5.11
CA THR A 17 1.31 0.83 6.38
C THR A 17 2.34 0.31 7.39
N TYR A 18 2.44 -1.01 7.52
CA TYR A 18 3.43 -1.71 8.36
C TYR A 18 4.32 -2.66 7.56
N THR A 19 4.53 -2.43 6.29
CA THR A 19 5.13 -3.27 5.26
C THR A 19 4.16 -4.24 4.58
N SER A 20 4.44 -4.52 3.32
CA SER A 20 3.66 -5.49 2.55
C SER A 20 3.74 -6.91 3.12
N ALA A 21 4.86 -7.27 3.73
CA ALA A 21 5.04 -8.57 4.38
C ALA A 21 4.05 -8.78 5.54
N ILE A 22 3.94 -7.79 6.43
CA ILE A 22 2.96 -7.81 7.54
C ILE A 22 1.53 -7.80 7.01
N PHE A 23 1.24 -7.00 6.00
CA PHE A 23 -0.08 -6.99 5.38
C PHE A 23 -0.46 -8.38 4.84
N LEU A 24 0.41 -9.00 4.07
CA LEU A 24 0.15 -10.31 3.45
C LEU A 24 -0.01 -11.42 4.49
N SER A 25 0.83 -11.44 5.54
CA SER A 25 0.73 -12.43 6.62
C SER A 25 -0.60 -12.33 7.39
N ASN A 26 -1.12 -11.12 7.56
CA ASN A 26 -2.36 -10.85 8.28
C ASN A 26 -3.62 -10.81 7.38
N LEU A 27 -3.47 -10.88 6.05
CA LEU A 27 -4.60 -10.88 5.13
C LEU A 27 -5.43 -12.14 5.30
N SER A 28 -6.56 -12.03 5.97
CA SER A 28 -7.50 -13.12 6.16
C SER A 28 -8.37 -13.36 4.92
N ARG A 29 -8.94 -14.58 4.80
CA ARG A 29 -9.88 -14.91 3.72
C ARG A 29 -11.09 -13.96 3.69
N LYS A 30 -11.59 -13.56 4.88
CA LYS A 30 -12.70 -12.60 4.99
C LYS A 30 -12.33 -11.25 4.39
N GLN A 31 -11.17 -10.70 4.74
CA GLN A 31 -10.67 -9.44 4.20
C GLN A 31 -10.40 -9.55 2.70
N ALA A 32 -9.76 -10.64 2.25
CA ALA A 32 -9.48 -10.88 0.84
C ALA A 32 -10.75 -10.96 -0.02
N LYS A 33 -11.87 -11.47 0.53
CA LYS A 33 -13.17 -11.42 -0.13
C LYS A 33 -13.77 -10.03 -0.11
N LEU A 34 -13.59 -9.31 0.99
CA LEU A 34 -14.22 -8.03 1.24
C LEU A 34 -13.65 -6.91 0.37
N PHE A 35 -12.32 -6.90 0.15
CA PHE A 35 -11.65 -5.91 -0.67
C PHE A 35 -11.64 -6.31 -2.16
N ASP A 36 -11.86 -5.31 -3.04
CA ASP A 36 -11.82 -5.50 -4.49
C ASP A 36 -10.39 -5.58 -5.00
N GLY A 37 -9.46 -5.03 -4.22
CA GLY A 37 -8.05 -5.05 -4.55
C GLY A 37 -7.15 -4.49 -3.46
N VAL A 38 -5.88 -4.34 -3.83
CA VAL A 38 -4.81 -3.86 -2.94
C VAL A 38 -4.02 -2.78 -3.67
N ARG A 39 -3.59 -1.73 -2.95
CA ARG A 39 -2.70 -0.69 -3.47
C ARG A 39 -1.26 -1.00 -3.06
N CYS A 40 -0.38 -1.04 -4.05
CA CYS A 40 1.06 -1.12 -3.92
C CYS A 40 1.64 0.29 -4.09
N ASP A 41 2.22 0.86 -3.03
CA ASP A 41 2.72 2.25 -2.97
C ASP A 41 4.22 2.34 -2.64
N SER A 42 4.89 1.21 -2.46
CA SER A 42 6.32 1.11 -2.17
C SER A 42 6.85 -0.29 -2.50
N GLY A 43 8.18 -0.43 -2.49
CA GLY A 43 8.87 -1.70 -2.74
C GLY A 43 8.90 -2.12 -4.20
N ASP A 44 9.19 -3.40 -4.45
CA ASP A 44 9.27 -4.00 -5.78
C ASP A 44 7.89 -4.51 -6.23
N GLU A 45 7.37 -3.95 -7.31
CA GLU A 45 6.04 -4.26 -7.82
C GLU A 45 5.93 -5.69 -8.35
N PHE A 46 6.96 -6.22 -9.00
CA PHE A 46 6.94 -7.57 -9.57
C PHE A 46 6.90 -8.63 -8.46
N ARG A 47 7.75 -8.45 -7.45
CA ARG A 47 7.75 -9.29 -6.25
C ARG A 47 6.41 -9.23 -5.54
N PHE A 48 5.82 -8.04 -5.42
CA PHE A 48 4.53 -7.86 -4.78
C PHE A 48 3.40 -8.59 -5.53
N ILE A 49 3.39 -8.53 -6.88
CA ILE A 49 2.42 -9.27 -7.71
C ILE A 49 2.49 -10.77 -7.40
N ASP A 50 3.68 -11.35 -7.38
CA ASP A 50 3.85 -12.78 -7.15
C ASP A 50 3.43 -13.18 -5.73
N GLN A 51 3.82 -12.41 -4.72
CA GLN A 51 3.44 -12.64 -3.32
C GLN A 51 1.93 -12.53 -3.10
N LEU A 52 1.29 -11.47 -3.62
CA LEU A 52 -0.14 -11.27 -3.45
C LEU A 52 -0.97 -12.32 -4.20
N THR A 53 -0.57 -12.68 -5.42
CA THR A 53 -1.25 -13.73 -6.19
C THR A 53 -1.13 -15.09 -5.53
N ALA A 54 0.04 -15.43 -4.97
CA ALA A 54 0.23 -16.63 -4.17
C ALA A 54 -0.68 -16.62 -2.94
N ARG A 55 -0.71 -15.48 -2.20
CA ARG A 55 -1.55 -15.34 -1.02
C ARG A 55 -3.05 -15.48 -1.32
N TYR A 56 -3.55 -14.91 -2.41
CA TYR A 56 -4.94 -15.09 -2.82
C TYR A 56 -5.25 -16.57 -3.10
N LYS A 57 -4.36 -17.28 -3.79
CA LYS A 57 -4.53 -18.73 -4.07
C LYS A 57 -4.56 -19.55 -2.78
N GLU A 58 -3.66 -19.30 -1.82
CA GLU A 58 -3.67 -19.94 -0.50
C GLU A 58 -5.00 -19.73 0.23
N LEU A 59 -5.59 -18.55 0.10
CA LEU A 59 -6.87 -18.20 0.71
C LEU A 59 -8.09 -18.74 -0.07
N GLY A 60 -7.87 -19.45 -1.18
CA GLY A 60 -8.93 -19.96 -2.05
C GLY A 60 -9.69 -18.83 -2.77
N ILE A 61 -9.00 -17.76 -3.16
CA ILE A 61 -9.51 -16.64 -3.94
C ILE A 61 -8.86 -16.67 -5.32
N ASP A 62 -9.65 -16.53 -6.37
CA ASP A 62 -9.13 -16.38 -7.73
C ASP A 62 -8.51 -14.97 -7.90
N PRO A 63 -7.17 -14.86 -8.09
CA PRO A 63 -6.51 -13.57 -8.23
C PRO A 63 -7.01 -12.76 -9.43
N THR A 64 -7.48 -13.41 -10.49
CA THR A 64 -7.96 -12.73 -11.71
C THR A 64 -9.21 -11.88 -11.46
N THR A 65 -9.92 -12.13 -10.35
CA THR A 65 -11.07 -11.34 -9.91
C THR A 65 -10.67 -10.11 -9.11
N LYS A 66 -9.39 -9.97 -8.74
CA LYS A 66 -8.85 -8.91 -7.88
C LYS A 66 -8.02 -7.92 -8.69
N THR A 67 -7.80 -6.73 -8.12
CA THR A 67 -7.05 -5.65 -8.76
C THR A 67 -5.90 -5.18 -7.87
N ILE A 68 -4.72 -4.95 -8.46
CA ILE A 68 -3.67 -4.17 -7.80
C ILE A 68 -3.69 -2.76 -8.38
N VAL A 69 -3.68 -1.76 -7.51
CA VAL A 69 -3.47 -0.36 -7.89
C VAL A 69 -2.01 -0.01 -7.59
N PHE A 70 -1.23 0.23 -8.62
CA PHE A 70 0.18 0.63 -8.48
C PHE A 70 0.30 2.15 -8.46
N SER A 71 1.07 2.71 -7.54
CA SER A 71 1.23 4.16 -7.38
C SER A 71 2.63 4.57 -6.91
N ASN A 72 3.63 3.70 -7.03
CA ASN A 72 4.99 3.95 -6.59
C ASN A 72 5.84 4.54 -7.71
N ALA A 73 5.92 5.88 -7.80
CA ALA A 73 6.78 6.62 -8.72
C ALA A 73 6.77 6.10 -10.18
N LEU A 74 5.57 5.84 -10.71
CA LEU A 74 5.38 5.25 -12.04
C LEU A 74 5.59 6.26 -13.16
N ASP A 75 6.15 5.77 -14.25
CA ASP A 75 6.08 6.35 -15.58
C ASP A 75 5.33 5.40 -16.54
N PHE A 76 5.14 5.80 -17.79
CA PHE A 76 4.45 4.98 -18.79
C PHE A 76 5.19 3.69 -19.12
N GLY A 77 6.52 3.71 -19.21
CA GLY A 77 7.34 2.54 -19.53
C GLY A 77 7.18 1.47 -18.44
N LYS A 78 7.39 1.86 -17.19
CA LYS A 78 7.21 0.98 -16.03
C LYS A 78 5.78 0.43 -15.91
N ALA A 79 4.77 1.28 -16.16
CA ALA A 79 3.37 0.86 -16.14
C ALA A 79 3.07 -0.21 -17.21
N LEU A 80 3.60 -0.07 -18.43
CA LEU A 80 3.46 -1.07 -19.49
C LEU A 80 4.13 -2.40 -19.13
N ASP A 81 5.30 -2.38 -18.52
CA ASP A 81 5.99 -3.61 -18.13
C ASP A 81 5.27 -4.35 -17.00
N ILE A 82 4.79 -3.61 -16.00
CA ILE A 82 3.91 -4.16 -14.95
C ILE A 82 2.62 -4.74 -15.56
N GLN A 83 1.99 -4.03 -16.50
CA GLN A 83 0.78 -4.53 -17.17
C GLN A 83 1.02 -5.85 -17.91
N LYS A 84 2.14 -5.96 -18.63
CA LYS A 84 2.52 -7.22 -19.32
C LYS A 84 2.70 -8.35 -18.29
N TYR A 85 3.34 -8.05 -17.15
CA TYR A 85 3.60 -9.04 -16.12
C TYR A 85 2.33 -9.50 -15.38
N CYS A 86 1.37 -8.61 -15.19
CA CYS A 86 0.06 -8.92 -14.58
C CYS A 86 -0.85 -9.76 -15.48
N ARG A 87 -0.60 -9.79 -16.81
CA ARG A 87 -1.48 -10.44 -17.77
C ARG A 87 -1.72 -11.91 -17.44
N GLY A 88 -2.99 -12.29 -17.29
CA GLY A 88 -3.39 -13.65 -16.91
C GLY A 88 -3.18 -14.00 -15.42
N LYS A 89 -2.60 -13.12 -14.62
CA LYS A 89 -2.38 -13.34 -13.18
C LYS A 89 -3.38 -12.58 -12.32
N ILE A 90 -3.51 -11.27 -12.53
CA ILE A 90 -4.32 -10.35 -11.71
C ILE A 90 -4.61 -9.09 -12.51
N ARG A 91 -5.73 -8.41 -12.23
CA ARG A 91 -6.01 -7.11 -12.85
C ARG A 91 -5.12 -6.03 -12.25
N CYS A 92 -4.76 -5.03 -13.05
CA CYS A 92 -3.95 -3.91 -12.60
C CYS A 92 -4.56 -2.56 -13.02
N SER A 93 -4.27 -1.54 -12.21
CA SER A 93 -4.57 -0.15 -12.46
C SER A 93 -3.39 0.71 -11.99
N PHE A 94 -3.22 1.90 -12.55
CA PHE A 94 -2.02 2.70 -12.34
C PHE A 94 -2.38 4.13 -11.93
N GLY A 95 -1.73 4.61 -10.86
CA GLY A 95 -1.71 6.01 -10.47
C GLY A 95 -0.38 6.63 -10.87
N ILE A 96 -0.36 7.35 -12.00
CA ILE A 96 0.82 8.09 -12.46
C ILE A 96 0.63 9.54 -12.04
N GLY A 97 1.50 10.02 -11.14
CA GLY A 97 1.45 11.38 -10.62
C GLY A 97 2.31 12.34 -11.45
N THR A 98 3.41 12.80 -10.89
CA THR A 98 4.32 13.81 -11.46
C THR A 98 4.75 13.51 -12.90
N ASN A 99 5.09 12.27 -13.20
CA ASN A 99 5.52 11.85 -14.55
C ASN A 99 4.41 11.96 -15.63
N LEU A 100 3.18 12.27 -15.25
CA LEU A 100 2.09 12.58 -16.17
C LEU A 100 1.66 14.04 -16.08
N THR A 101 1.66 14.61 -14.88
CA THR A 101 1.05 15.94 -14.62
C THR A 101 2.06 17.09 -14.64
N ASN A 102 3.35 16.81 -14.47
CA ASN A 102 4.41 17.82 -14.43
C ASN A 102 5.73 17.28 -14.99
N ASP A 103 5.69 16.61 -16.12
CA ASP A 103 6.87 16.20 -16.90
C ASP A 103 7.28 17.30 -17.90
N THR A 104 7.61 18.50 -17.35
CA THR A 104 7.89 19.71 -18.12
C THR A 104 9.34 20.19 -17.99
N GLY A 105 10.18 19.39 -17.32
CA GLY A 105 11.57 19.76 -17.00
C GLY A 105 11.73 20.69 -15.80
N PHE A 106 10.65 21.23 -15.23
CA PHE A 106 10.67 21.96 -13.98
C PHE A 106 10.54 21.03 -12.77
N LYS A 107 11.28 21.35 -11.70
CA LYS A 107 11.17 20.58 -10.45
C LYS A 107 9.76 20.74 -9.87
N PRO A 108 8.99 19.65 -9.70
CA PRO A 108 7.66 19.73 -9.13
C PRO A 108 7.71 20.11 -7.66
N SER A 109 6.69 20.81 -7.19
CA SER A 109 6.47 21.02 -5.77
C SER A 109 6.01 19.69 -5.13
N ASN A 110 6.67 19.31 -4.04
CA ASN A 110 6.28 18.12 -3.29
C ASN A 110 5.53 18.55 -2.03
N ILE A 111 4.20 18.45 -2.08
CA ILE A 111 3.32 18.79 -0.96
C ILE A 111 2.71 17.50 -0.43
N VAL A 112 3.16 17.08 0.75
CA VAL A 112 2.63 15.90 1.44
C VAL A 112 2.25 16.28 2.86
N MET A 113 1.00 16.02 3.24
CA MET A 113 0.53 16.14 4.63
C MET A 113 0.39 14.75 5.22
N LYS A 114 0.95 14.55 6.41
CA LYS A 114 0.94 13.28 7.13
C LYS A 114 0.52 13.52 8.57
N LEU A 115 -0.21 12.56 9.17
CA LEU A 115 -0.52 12.58 10.58
C LEU A 115 0.77 12.30 11.36
N SER A 116 1.17 13.23 12.22
CA SER A 116 2.37 13.08 13.05
C SER A 116 2.05 12.58 14.46
N GLN A 117 0.95 13.05 15.03
CA GLN A 117 0.54 12.70 16.39
C GLN A 117 -0.98 12.60 16.49
N CYS A 118 -1.48 11.78 17.39
CA CYS A 118 -2.90 11.69 17.71
C CYS A 118 -3.13 11.53 19.23
N LYS A 119 -4.38 11.86 19.66
CA LYS A 119 -4.92 11.51 20.96
C LYS A 119 -6.08 10.55 20.79
N MET A 120 -6.16 9.51 21.60
CA MET A 120 -7.30 8.59 21.60
C MET A 120 -8.53 9.24 22.22
N ASN A 121 -8.33 10.13 23.20
CA ASN A 121 -9.35 10.99 23.81
C ASN A 121 -8.70 12.27 24.37
N MET A 122 -9.53 13.24 24.75
CA MET A 122 -9.06 14.57 25.20
C MET A 122 -8.22 14.57 26.48
N ASN A 123 -8.32 13.51 27.29
CA ASN A 123 -7.60 13.38 28.57
C ASN A 123 -6.27 12.63 28.47
N GLN A 124 -5.94 12.14 27.27
CA GLN A 124 -4.67 11.44 27.05
C GLN A 124 -3.62 12.39 26.45
N GLU A 125 -2.36 12.02 26.64
CA GLU A 125 -1.26 12.72 25.99
C GLU A 125 -1.20 12.44 24.49
N TRP A 126 -0.51 13.32 23.76
CA TRP A 126 -0.23 13.12 22.35
C TRP A 126 0.70 11.92 22.16
N ARG A 127 0.35 11.04 21.24
CA ARG A 127 1.20 9.92 20.83
C ARG A 127 1.60 10.08 19.39
N GLU A 128 2.83 9.76 19.08
CA GLU A 128 3.32 9.77 17.70
C GLU A 128 2.64 8.70 16.86
N CYS A 129 2.46 9.03 15.58
CA CYS A 129 1.94 8.10 14.60
C CYS A 129 3.11 7.49 13.84
N VAL A 130 3.17 6.16 13.77
CA VAL A 130 4.18 5.43 13.01
C VAL A 130 3.56 4.88 11.73
N LYS A 131 4.22 5.10 10.62
CA LYS A 131 4.02 4.36 9.37
C LYS A 131 5.35 3.76 8.98
N LEU A 132 5.39 2.46 8.81
CA LEU A 132 6.46 1.79 8.08
C LEU A 132 6.13 1.82 6.58
N SER A 133 7.05 1.44 5.77
CA SER A 133 6.88 1.31 4.31
C SER A 133 7.85 0.24 3.88
N ASP A 134 7.66 -0.36 2.71
CA ASP A 134 8.67 -1.26 2.15
C ASP A 134 9.94 -0.49 1.74
N ASP A 135 9.84 0.83 1.59
CA ASP A 135 10.97 1.73 1.37
C ASP A 135 11.38 2.42 2.68
N ILE A 136 12.55 2.14 3.21
CA ILE A 136 13.07 2.67 4.47
C ILE A 136 13.01 4.22 4.53
N GLY A 137 13.27 4.90 3.41
CA GLY A 137 13.21 6.36 3.32
C GLY A 137 11.80 6.97 3.42
N LYS A 138 10.76 6.14 3.49
CA LYS A 138 9.35 6.58 3.59
C LYS A 138 8.75 6.37 4.99
N HIS A 139 9.53 5.94 5.98
CA HIS A 139 9.07 5.80 7.36
C HIS A 139 8.57 7.13 7.93
N ILE A 140 7.57 7.07 8.80
CA ILE A 140 7.01 8.20 9.56
C ILE A 140 7.08 7.85 11.04
N GLY A 141 7.36 8.82 11.88
CA GLY A 141 7.57 8.69 13.32
C GLY A 141 9.01 9.00 13.70
N SER A 142 9.28 9.19 15.00
CA SER A 142 10.65 9.33 15.49
C SER A 142 11.43 8.02 15.29
N PRO A 143 12.77 8.06 15.19
CA PRO A 143 13.58 6.85 15.05
C PRO A 143 13.36 5.83 16.17
N GLU A 144 13.00 6.30 17.36
CA GLU A 144 12.73 5.46 18.53
C GLU A 144 11.41 4.71 18.36
N GLU A 145 10.35 5.42 18.02
CA GLU A 145 9.02 4.82 17.78
C GLU A 145 9.02 3.88 16.57
N VAL A 146 9.75 4.22 15.51
CA VAL A 146 9.93 3.33 14.35
C VAL A 146 10.63 2.04 14.77
N ARG A 147 11.73 2.11 15.56
CA ARG A 147 12.41 0.90 16.06
C ARG A 147 11.51 0.09 16.97
N ALA A 148 10.81 0.72 17.91
CA ALA A 148 9.86 0.03 18.78
C ALA A 148 8.79 -0.72 17.95
N CYS A 149 8.25 -0.07 16.93
CA CYS A 149 7.26 -0.67 16.03
C CYS A 149 7.83 -1.86 15.24
N LEU A 150 9.06 -1.76 14.73
CA LEU A 150 9.75 -2.86 14.03
C LEU A 150 9.96 -4.05 14.95
N TYR A 151 10.42 -3.81 16.19
CA TYR A 151 10.60 -4.84 17.21
C TYR A 151 9.27 -5.54 17.54
N ASP A 152 8.20 -4.79 17.80
CA ASP A 152 6.88 -5.35 18.12
C ASP A 152 6.32 -6.21 16.98
N LEU A 153 6.60 -5.83 15.76
CA LEU A 153 6.20 -6.56 14.54
C LEU A 153 7.17 -7.70 14.17
N ARG A 154 8.26 -7.89 14.91
CA ARG A 154 9.32 -8.90 14.67
C ARG A 154 9.93 -8.77 13.28
N LEU A 155 10.19 -7.54 12.86
CA LEU A 155 10.83 -7.21 11.58
C LEU A 155 12.33 -6.91 11.71
N GLU A 156 12.82 -6.84 12.96
CA GLU A 156 14.24 -6.77 13.35
C GLU A 156 14.62 -8.01 14.18
#